data_acada7b789362c57bd20ec4574e88a7f
#
_entry.id   acada7b789362c57bd20ec4574e88a7f
#
_cell.length_a   1.000
_cell.length_b   1.000
_cell.length_c   1.000
_cell.angle_alpha   90.00
_cell.angle_beta   90.00
_cell.angle_gamma   90.00
#
_symmetry.space_group_name_H-M   'P 1'
#
loop_
_entity.id
_entity.type
_entity.pdbx_description
1 polymer ?
#
loop_
_entity_poly.entity_id
_entity_poly.type
_entity_poly.pdbx_seq_one_letter_code
_entity_poly.pdbx_strand_id
1 'polypeptide(L)'
;MADKIAVLIPCYNESKTVAKVIRDMKKALPEAVIYVYDNNSTDGTDEIARKEGAVVRYEYQQGKGNVIRSMFRDIDAQCYLMVDGDDTYPAEFAAEMCSKVLEKGTDMVVGDRLSSTYFTENKRPFHNFGNSIVRGSINRLFKSNIKDIMTGYRAMSYRFVKTFPVLSRNFEIETEMTIHAIDKNMQVENVVIEYRDRPEGSESKLN
;
A
#
# COMPACT_ATOMS: atom_id res chain seq x y z
N MET A 1 16.73 -10.42 -13.67
CA MET A 1 15.58 -9.90 -14.44
C MET A 1 14.67 -9.20 -13.46
N ALA A 2 14.01 -8.11 -13.86
CA ALA A 2 13.00 -7.47 -13.05
C ALA A 2 11.75 -8.36 -12.92
N ASP A 3 11.11 -8.36 -11.76
CA ASP A 3 9.85 -9.08 -11.56
C ASP A 3 8.74 -8.46 -12.42
N LYS A 4 7.77 -9.27 -12.87
CA LYS A 4 6.59 -8.75 -13.55
C LYS A 4 5.73 -7.97 -12.56
N ILE A 5 5.45 -8.56 -11.39
CA ILE A 5 4.72 -7.96 -10.29
C ILE A 5 5.47 -8.23 -8.99
N ALA A 6 5.76 -7.19 -8.23
CA ALA A 6 6.25 -7.28 -6.87
C ALA A 6 5.16 -6.82 -5.89
N VAL A 7 4.71 -7.69 -5.00
CA VAL A 7 3.84 -7.31 -3.89
C VAL A 7 4.70 -6.90 -2.70
N LEU A 8 4.50 -5.68 -2.21
CA LEU A 8 5.27 -5.05 -1.16
C LEU A 8 4.45 -4.98 0.12
N ILE A 9 4.87 -5.69 1.16
CA ILE A 9 4.18 -5.76 2.45
C ILE A 9 5.11 -5.25 3.55
N PRO A 10 5.02 -3.96 3.93
CA PRO A 10 5.70 -3.45 5.10
C PRO A 10 5.05 -4.00 6.37
N CYS A 11 5.84 -4.60 7.27
CA CYS A 11 5.35 -5.24 8.49
C CYS A 11 6.03 -4.72 9.75
N TYR A 12 5.24 -4.52 10.79
CA TYR A 12 5.70 -4.30 12.16
C TYR A 12 4.71 -4.94 13.13
N ASN A 13 5.07 -6.07 13.74
CA ASN A 13 4.22 -6.84 14.66
C ASN A 13 2.85 -7.20 14.05
N GLU A 14 2.88 -7.96 12.95
CA GLU A 14 1.69 -8.42 12.21
C GLU A 14 1.59 -9.96 12.16
N SER A 15 2.12 -10.66 13.18
CA SER A 15 2.16 -12.14 13.25
C SER A 15 0.79 -12.81 13.07
N LYS A 16 -0.29 -12.13 13.47
CA LYS A 16 -1.66 -12.65 13.39
C LYS A 16 -2.26 -12.61 11.99
N THR A 17 -1.79 -11.72 11.14
CA THR A 17 -2.43 -11.38 9.86
C THR A 17 -1.55 -11.65 8.64
N VAL A 18 -0.24 -11.50 8.77
CA VAL A 18 0.70 -11.56 7.64
C VAL A 18 0.60 -12.85 6.84
N ALA A 19 0.38 -14.01 7.49
CA ALA A 19 0.23 -15.29 6.81
C ALA A 19 -0.97 -15.31 5.85
N LYS A 20 -2.10 -14.76 6.31
CA LYS A 20 -3.32 -14.67 5.49
C LYS A 20 -3.12 -13.71 4.33
N VAL A 21 -2.55 -12.53 4.58
CA VAL A 21 -2.27 -11.54 3.53
C VAL A 21 -1.39 -12.14 2.43
N ILE A 22 -0.32 -12.84 2.80
CA ILE A 22 0.57 -13.49 1.82
C ILE A 22 -0.17 -14.54 0.99
N ARG A 23 -0.95 -15.41 1.63
CA ARG A 23 -1.72 -16.46 0.92
C ARG A 23 -2.76 -15.86 -0.02
N ASP A 24 -3.49 -14.85 0.43
CA ASP A 24 -4.51 -14.20 -0.39
C ASP A 24 -3.89 -13.48 -1.60
N MET A 25 -2.76 -12.80 -1.41
CA MET A 25 -2.03 -12.16 -2.51
C MET A 25 -1.45 -13.18 -3.50
N LYS A 26 -0.90 -14.31 -3.04
CA LYS A 26 -0.45 -15.39 -3.92
C LYS A 26 -1.58 -15.99 -4.74
N LYS A 27 -2.77 -16.12 -4.15
CA LYS A 27 -3.96 -16.60 -4.85
C LYS A 27 -4.44 -15.62 -5.91
N ALA A 28 -4.45 -14.32 -5.59
CA ALA A 28 -4.91 -13.26 -6.48
C ALA A 28 -3.90 -12.97 -7.62
N LEU A 29 -2.60 -13.12 -7.35
CA LEU A 29 -1.49 -12.81 -8.25
C LEU A 29 -0.48 -13.96 -8.27
N PRO A 30 -0.77 -15.09 -8.92
CA PRO A 30 0.11 -16.29 -8.89
C PRO A 30 1.51 -16.06 -9.47
N GLU A 31 1.68 -15.06 -10.36
CA GLU A 31 2.96 -14.71 -10.98
C GLU A 31 3.77 -13.69 -10.18
N ALA A 32 3.21 -13.16 -9.08
CA ALA A 32 3.87 -12.12 -8.30
C ALA A 32 4.92 -12.69 -7.34
N VAL A 33 5.99 -11.94 -7.14
CA VAL A 33 6.91 -12.17 -6.03
C VAL A 33 6.43 -11.36 -4.82
N ILE A 34 6.26 -12.02 -3.67
CA ILE A 34 5.82 -11.38 -2.44
C ILE A 34 7.04 -11.00 -1.61
N TYR A 35 7.19 -9.71 -1.33
CA TYR A 35 8.23 -9.16 -0.49
C TYR A 35 7.64 -8.67 0.83
N VAL A 36 8.16 -9.18 1.93
CA VAL A 36 7.87 -8.68 3.29
C VAL A 36 9.11 -8.00 3.83
N TYR A 37 8.97 -6.73 4.20
CA TYR A 37 10.02 -6.01 4.91
C TYR A 37 9.63 -5.86 6.37
N ASP A 38 10.35 -6.56 7.22
CA ASP A 38 10.16 -6.50 8.67
C ASP A 38 10.85 -5.27 9.24
N ASN A 39 10.12 -4.48 10.00
CA ASN A 39 10.59 -3.24 10.61
C ASN A 39 10.72 -3.39 12.12
N ASN A 40 11.59 -4.30 12.55
CA ASN A 40 11.87 -4.61 13.96
C ASN A 40 10.71 -5.29 14.71
N SER A 41 10.00 -6.21 14.08
CA SER A 41 8.98 -7.01 14.77
C SER A 41 9.60 -7.87 15.88
N THR A 42 8.85 -8.08 16.94
CA THR A 42 9.24 -8.91 18.10
C THR A 42 8.30 -10.09 18.35
N ASP A 43 7.33 -10.29 17.45
CA ASP A 43 6.23 -11.26 17.58
C ASP A 43 6.35 -12.47 16.64
N GLY A 44 7.48 -12.60 15.90
CA GLY A 44 7.70 -13.68 14.95
C GLY A 44 7.06 -13.45 13.56
N THR A 45 6.67 -12.22 13.23
CA THR A 45 6.12 -11.84 11.92
C THR A 45 7.01 -12.33 10.77
N ASP A 46 8.31 -12.12 10.85
CA ASP A 46 9.28 -12.47 9.81
C ASP A 46 9.41 -13.98 9.58
N GLU A 47 9.39 -14.79 10.65
CA GLU A 47 9.41 -16.24 10.55
C GLU A 47 8.14 -16.79 9.88
N ILE A 48 6.99 -16.23 10.25
CA ILE A 48 5.69 -16.59 9.66
C ILE A 48 5.70 -16.24 8.17
N ALA A 49 6.15 -15.05 7.80
CA ALA A 49 6.23 -14.63 6.41
C ALA A 49 7.13 -15.55 5.57
N ARG A 50 8.28 -15.99 6.10
CA ARG A 50 9.17 -16.96 5.42
C ARG A 50 8.49 -18.30 5.21
N LYS A 51 7.79 -18.82 6.23
CA LYS A 51 7.05 -20.09 6.13
C LYS A 51 5.99 -20.06 5.04
N GLU A 52 5.36 -18.91 4.85
CA GLU A 52 4.41 -18.68 3.76
C GLU A 52 5.10 -18.44 2.41
N GLY A 53 6.44 -18.49 2.35
CA GLY A 53 7.24 -18.41 1.11
C GLY A 53 7.30 -16.99 0.54
N ALA A 54 7.29 -15.97 1.37
CA ALA A 54 7.64 -14.61 1.01
C ALA A 54 9.16 -14.40 1.05
N VAL A 55 9.66 -13.47 0.24
CA VAL A 55 11.03 -12.97 0.34
C VAL A 55 11.08 -11.96 1.49
N VAL A 56 11.69 -12.36 2.61
CA VAL A 56 11.76 -11.50 3.80
C VAL A 56 13.07 -10.74 3.84
N ARG A 57 12.98 -9.43 4.04
CA ARG A 57 14.10 -8.51 4.28
C ARG A 57 13.81 -7.65 5.51
N TYR A 58 14.82 -6.88 5.96
CA TYR A 58 14.75 -6.08 7.17
C TYR A 58 15.07 -4.62 6.89
N GLU A 59 14.29 -3.73 7.52
CA GLU A 59 14.62 -2.32 7.65
C GLU A 59 14.69 -1.97 9.13
N TYR A 60 15.90 -1.64 9.58
CA TYR A 60 16.17 -1.39 11.00
C TYR A 60 15.82 0.02 11.47
N GLN A 61 15.68 0.97 10.53
CA GLN A 61 15.17 2.30 10.86
C GLN A 61 13.66 2.24 10.98
N GLN A 62 13.14 2.44 12.19
CA GLN A 62 11.71 2.38 12.44
C GLN A 62 10.95 3.42 11.63
N GLY A 63 9.84 3.01 11.01
CA GLY A 63 8.91 3.86 10.28
C GLY A 63 8.58 3.35 8.89
N LYS A 64 7.30 3.43 8.52
CA LYS A 64 6.76 2.91 7.25
C LYS A 64 7.47 3.53 6.03
N GLY A 65 7.73 4.84 6.05
CA GLY A 65 8.44 5.51 4.98
C GLY A 65 9.88 5.00 4.78
N ASN A 66 10.59 4.65 5.86
CA ASN A 66 11.92 4.04 5.76
C ASN A 66 11.85 2.67 5.10
N VAL A 67 10.86 1.85 5.47
CA VAL A 67 10.60 0.55 4.85
C VAL A 67 10.34 0.69 3.35
N ILE A 68 9.44 1.59 2.96
CA ILE A 68 9.10 1.81 1.55
C ILE A 68 10.30 2.32 0.75
N ARG A 69 11.14 3.19 1.34
CA ARG A 69 12.39 3.64 0.72
C ARG A 69 13.31 2.47 0.40
N SER A 70 13.49 1.55 1.35
CA SER A 70 14.32 0.36 1.15
C SER A 70 13.71 -0.58 0.11
N MET A 71 12.39 -0.81 0.12
CA MET A 71 11.69 -1.61 -0.90
C MET A 71 11.89 -1.03 -2.30
N PHE A 72 11.69 0.29 -2.48
CA PHE A 72 11.80 0.95 -3.79
C PHE A 72 13.23 0.99 -4.33
N ARG A 73 14.22 1.05 -3.44
CA ARG A 73 15.65 0.95 -3.79
C ARG A 73 16.03 -0.46 -4.23
N ASP A 74 15.60 -1.47 -3.47
CA ASP A 74 16.14 -2.83 -3.53
C ASP A 74 15.41 -3.75 -4.52
N ILE A 75 14.19 -3.38 -4.93
CA ILE A 75 13.34 -4.23 -5.76
C ILE A 75 13.15 -3.58 -7.13
N ASP A 76 13.32 -4.39 -8.18
CA ASP A 76 13.02 -4.01 -9.56
C ASP A 76 11.85 -4.84 -10.09
N ALA A 77 10.76 -4.18 -10.46
CA ALA A 77 9.57 -4.80 -11.01
C ALA A 77 8.89 -3.91 -12.07
N GLN A 78 8.09 -4.49 -12.95
CA GLN A 78 7.28 -3.71 -13.90
C GLN A 78 6.08 -3.06 -13.22
N CYS A 79 5.49 -3.76 -12.24
CA CYS A 79 4.40 -3.28 -11.40
C CYS A 79 4.72 -3.59 -9.93
N TYR A 80 4.51 -2.61 -9.08
CA TYR A 80 4.64 -2.72 -7.62
C TYR A 80 3.26 -2.59 -6.99
N LEU A 81 2.83 -3.60 -6.24
CA LEU A 81 1.60 -3.55 -5.47
C LEU A 81 1.93 -3.44 -3.98
N MET A 82 1.72 -2.28 -3.40
CA MET A 82 1.87 -2.06 -1.97
C MET A 82 0.58 -2.38 -1.25
N VAL A 83 0.65 -3.13 -0.15
CA VAL A 83 -0.47 -3.50 0.70
C VAL A 83 0.00 -3.64 2.15
N ASP A 84 -0.83 -3.23 3.12
CA ASP A 84 -0.51 -3.38 4.54
C ASP A 84 -0.64 -4.85 5.01
N GLY A 85 0.16 -5.23 6.02
CA GLY A 85 0.19 -6.59 6.56
C GLY A 85 -0.96 -6.94 7.52
N ASP A 86 -1.92 -6.02 7.75
CA ASP A 86 -2.94 -6.10 8.80
C ASP A 86 -4.29 -6.70 8.36
N ASP A 87 -4.36 -7.27 7.16
CA ASP A 87 -5.55 -7.91 6.56
C ASP A 87 -6.78 -6.99 6.40
N THR A 88 -6.56 -5.69 6.29
CA THR A 88 -7.65 -4.73 6.08
C THR A 88 -8.00 -4.52 4.61
N TYR A 89 -7.10 -4.89 3.69
CA TYR A 89 -7.26 -4.73 2.24
C TYR A 89 -7.55 -6.06 1.55
N PRO A 90 -8.68 -6.17 0.83
CA PRO A 90 -9.06 -7.39 0.12
C PRO A 90 -8.19 -7.63 -1.11
N ALA A 91 -7.70 -8.87 -1.26
CA ALA A 91 -6.81 -9.24 -2.37
C ALA A 91 -7.51 -9.35 -3.73
N GLU A 92 -8.85 -9.46 -3.77
CA GLU A 92 -9.63 -9.58 -4.99
C GLU A 92 -9.47 -8.42 -5.97
N PHE A 93 -9.10 -7.24 -5.49
CA PHE A 93 -8.85 -6.06 -6.32
C PHE A 93 -7.41 -5.98 -6.86
N ALA A 94 -6.50 -6.82 -6.36
CA ALA A 94 -5.08 -6.80 -6.72
C ALA A 94 -4.84 -6.96 -8.22
N ALA A 95 -5.52 -7.91 -8.86
CA ALA A 95 -5.36 -8.19 -10.29
C ALA A 95 -5.82 -7.00 -11.15
N GLU A 96 -6.98 -6.39 -10.83
CA GLU A 96 -7.46 -5.20 -11.54
C GLU A 96 -6.49 -4.03 -11.40
N MET A 97 -6.01 -3.76 -10.19
CA MET A 97 -5.07 -2.67 -9.94
C MET A 97 -3.76 -2.86 -10.72
N CYS A 98 -3.20 -4.08 -10.71
CA CYS A 98 -1.98 -4.39 -11.46
C CYS A 98 -2.19 -4.32 -12.98
N SER A 99 -3.34 -4.76 -13.51
CA SER A 99 -3.61 -4.70 -14.96
C SER A 99 -3.67 -3.26 -15.48
N LYS A 100 -4.22 -2.33 -14.69
CA LYS A 100 -4.22 -0.90 -15.04
C LYS A 100 -2.80 -0.35 -15.21
N VAL A 101 -1.86 -0.78 -14.36
CA VAL A 101 -0.46 -0.38 -14.48
C VAL A 101 0.19 -1.05 -15.69
N LEU A 102 0.04 -2.37 -15.85
CA LEU A 102 0.77 -3.15 -16.86
C LEU A 102 0.22 -2.98 -18.28
N GLU A 103 -1.11 -2.85 -18.42
CA GLU A 103 -1.77 -2.86 -19.71
C GLU A 103 -2.17 -1.46 -20.19
N LYS A 104 -2.57 -0.56 -19.25
CA LYS A 104 -2.97 0.80 -19.59
C LYS A 104 -1.86 1.83 -19.42
N GLY A 105 -0.75 1.45 -18.78
CA GLY A 105 0.36 2.37 -18.53
C GLY A 105 0.09 3.41 -17.43
N THR A 106 -0.91 3.15 -16.56
CA THR A 106 -1.20 4.02 -15.41
C THR A 106 0.00 4.06 -14.47
N ASP A 107 0.44 5.24 -14.05
CA ASP A 107 1.59 5.39 -13.17
C ASP A 107 1.29 4.99 -11.72
N MET A 108 0.08 5.31 -11.23
CA MET A 108 -0.37 4.94 -9.89
C MET A 108 -1.87 4.64 -9.86
N VAL A 109 -2.24 3.49 -9.32
CA VAL A 109 -3.63 3.10 -9.04
C VAL A 109 -3.84 3.11 -7.53
N VAL A 110 -4.86 3.82 -7.07
CA VAL A 110 -5.18 4.02 -5.66
C VAL A 110 -6.40 3.21 -5.29
N GLY A 111 -6.33 2.39 -4.25
CA GLY A 111 -7.48 1.71 -3.67
C GLY A 111 -8.34 2.69 -2.86
N ASP A 112 -9.47 3.09 -3.42
CA ASP A 112 -10.41 4.06 -2.84
C ASP A 112 -11.36 3.37 -1.86
N ARG A 113 -11.09 3.49 -0.57
CA ARG A 113 -11.94 2.97 0.52
C ARG A 113 -13.15 3.86 0.77
N LEU A 114 -13.00 5.17 0.54
CA LEU A 114 -13.99 6.18 0.95
C LEU A 114 -15.23 6.21 0.07
N SER A 115 -15.14 5.70 -1.17
CA SER A 115 -16.29 5.55 -2.06
C SER A 115 -17.03 4.21 -1.86
N SER A 116 -16.54 3.34 -0.98
CA SER A 116 -17.19 2.07 -0.63
C SER A 116 -18.33 2.27 0.38
N THR A 117 -19.19 1.26 0.51
CA THR A 117 -20.29 1.25 1.49
C THR A 117 -19.80 1.17 2.93
N TYR A 118 -18.61 0.63 3.16
CA TYR A 118 -18.02 0.45 4.50
C TYR A 118 -18.03 1.73 5.33
N PHE A 119 -17.59 2.86 4.76
CA PHE A 119 -17.54 4.13 5.49
C PHE A 119 -18.89 4.86 5.62
N THR A 120 -19.88 4.48 4.80
CA THR A 120 -21.27 4.95 4.99
C THR A 120 -21.96 4.24 6.14
N GLU A 121 -21.60 2.96 6.38
CA GLU A 121 -22.14 2.12 7.44
C GLU A 121 -21.38 2.28 8.76
N ASN A 122 -20.04 2.43 8.71
CA ASN A 122 -19.16 2.57 9.87
C ASN A 122 -18.65 4.01 10.02
N LYS A 123 -19.51 4.93 10.47
CA LYS A 123 -19.15 6.33 10.68
C LYS A 123 -18.13 6.47 11.82
N ARG A 124 -16.87 6.68 11.47
CA ARG A 124 -15.82 7.17 12.38
C ARG A 124 -15.60 8.67 12.13
N PRO A 125 -16.34 9.58 12.81
CA PRO A 125 -16.44 10.99 12.42
C PRO A 125 -15.10 11.74 12.41
N PHE A 126 -14.18 11.42 13.30
CA PHE A 126 -12.90 12.14 13.37
C PHE A 126 -11.86 11.68 12.34
N HIS A 127 -11.85 10.41 11.97
CA HIS A 127 -10.88 9.87 11.00
C HIS A 127 -11.19 10.34 9.56
N ASN A 128 -12.46 10.46 9.23
CA ASN A 128 -12.91 10.93 7.92
C ASN A 128 -12.74 12.44 7.75
N PHE A 129 -12.77 13.21 8.82
CA PHE A 129 -12.62 14.67 8.79
C PHE A 129 -11.20 15.08 8.39
N GLY A 130 -10.16 14.47 8.97
CA GLY A 130 -8.76 14.75 8.63
C GLY A 130 -8.46 14.44 7.16
N ASN A 131 -8.84 13.24 6.69
CA ASN A 131 -8.66 12.86 5.28
C ASN A 131 -9.44 13.80 4.33
N SER A 132 -10.64 14.25 4.71
CA SER A 132 -11.44 15.18 3.90
C SER A 132 -10.79 16.55 3.74
N ILE A 133 -10.18 17.09 4.81
CA ILE A 133 -9.47 18.38 4.76
C ILE A 133 -8.23 18.27 3.88
N VAL A 134 -7.38 17.25 4.12
CA VAL A 134 -6.15 17.03 3.35
C VAL A 134 -6.48 16.82 1.88
N ARG A 135 -7.46 15.96 1.57
CA ARG A 135 -7.96 15.73 0.22
C ARG A 135 -8.48 17.00 -0.45
N GLY A 136 -9.32 17.77 0.25
CA GLY A 136 -9.88 19.01 -0.28
C GLY A 136 -8.79 20.05 -0.59
N SER A 137 -7.80 20.16 0.28
CA SER A 137 -6.65 21.06 0.08
C SER A 137 -5.79 20.65 -1.11
N ILE A 138 -5.43 19.36 -1.23
CA ILE A 138 -4.63 18.85 -2.33
C ILE A 138 -5.39 18.97 -3.66
N ASN A 139 -6.65 18.52 -3.72
CA ASN A 139 -7.44 18.60 -4.93
C ASN A 139 -7.65 20.05 -5.40
N ARG A 140 -7.80 21.01 -4.47
CA ARG A 140 -7.92 22.44 -4.81
C ARG A 140 -6.58 23.03 -5.30
N LEU A 141 -5.48 22.75 -4.61
CA LEU A 141 -4.16 23.28 -4.97
C LEU A 141 -3.65 22.73 -6.31
N PHE A 142 -3.86 21.46 -6.55
CA PHE A 142 -3.33 20.76 -7.72
C PHE A 142 -4.36 20.48 -8.81
N LYS A 143 -5.61 20.95 -8.66
CA LYS A 143 -6.73 20.72 -9.61
C LYS A 143 -6.92 19.24 -9.94
N SER A 144 -6.75 18.37 -8.95
CA SER A 144 -6.85 16.91 -9.06
C SER A 144 -8.18 16.40 -8.53
N ASN A 145 -8.51 15.12 -8.78
CA ASN A 145 -9.71 14.46 -8.29
C ASN A 145 -9.37 13.13 -7.60
N ILE A 146 -8.45 13.16 -6.64
CA ILE A 146 -8.11 11.98 -5.85
C ILE A 146 -9.10 11.83 -4.72
N LYS A 147 -9.57 10.59 -4.53
CA LYS A 147 -10.64 10.29 -3.58
C LYS A 147 -10.15 9.81 -2.23
N ASP A 148 -9.13 8.95 -2.18
CA ASP A 148 -8.51 8.49 -0.95
C ASP A 148 -6.99 8.69 -0.97
N ILE A 149 -6.50 9.62 -0.14
CA ILE A 149 -5.09 10.00 -0.10
C ILE A 149 -4.30 9.14 0.89
N MET A 150 -4.96 8.66 1.95
CA MET A 150 -4.32 7.96 3.07
C MET A 150 -4.42 6.44 2.98
N THR A 151 -4.72 5.88 1.81
CA THR A 151 -4.76 4.43 1.62
C THR A 151 -3.36 3.87 1.40
N GLY A 152 -3.06 2.75 2.08
CA GLY A 152 -1.84 1.97 1.88
C GLY A 152 -1.91 1.02 0.69
N TYR A 153 -3.09 0.84 0.05
CA TYR A 153 -3.25 -0.07 -1.07
C TYR A 153 -3.06 0.64 -2.40
N ARG A 154 -1.93 0.43 -3.04
CA ARG A 154 -1.53 1.13 -4.27
C ARG A 154 -0.81 0.22 -5.22
N ALA A 155 -1.16 0.26 -6.52
CA ALA A 155 -0.33 -0.31 -7.57
C ALA A 155 0.42 0.82 -8.28
N MET A 156 1.70 0.61 -8.58
CA MET A 156 2.59 1.66 -9.08
C MET A 156 3.47 1.13 -10.22
N SER A 157 3.74 1.98 -11.21
CA SER A 157 4.64 1.69 -12.31
C SER A 157 6.12 1.76 -11.87
N TYR A 158 7.00 1.13 -12.65
CA TYR A 158 8.45 1.30 -12.50
C TYR A 158 8.87 2.77 -12.53
N ARG A 159 8.30 3.53 -13.47
CA ARG A 159 8.55 4.97 -13.60
C ARG A 159 8.23 5.71 -12.31
N PHE A 160 7.05 5.48 -11.72
CA PHE A 160 6.67 6.10 -10.46
C PHE A 160 7.69 5.77 -9.36
N VAL A 161 7.94 4.48 -9.12
CA VAL A 161 8.78 4.00 -8.02
C VAL A 161 10.22 4.51 -8.12
N LYS A 162 10.80 4.53 -9.33
CA LYS A 162 12.20 4.94 -9.51
C LYS A 162 12.41 6.46 -9.59
N THR A 163 11.33 7.24 -9.71
CA THR A 163 11.42 8.72 -9.69
C THR A 163 10.93 9.33 -8.38
N PHE A 164 10.30 8.54 -7.51
CA PHE A 164 9.75 9.02 -6.26
C PHE A 164 10.85 9.14 -5.17
N PRO A 165 11.18 10.35 -4.70
CA PRO A 165 12.23 10.57 -3.72
C PRO A 165 11.69 10.40 -2.30
N VAL A 166 11.45 9.22 -1.82
CA VAL A 166 10.87 8.96 -0.48
C VAL A 166 11.54 9.80 0.60
N LEU A 167 10.90 10.89 1.06
CA LEU A 167 11.41 11.81 2.07
C LEU A 167 10.82 11.53 3.47
N SER A 168 9.54 11.17 3.52
CA SER A 168 8.83 10.85 4.74
C SER A 168 9.40 9.61 5.44
N ARG A 169 9.33 9.62 6.78
CA ARG A 169 9.81 8.48 7.58
C ARG A 169 8.68 7.55 8.02
N ASN A 170 7.47 8.09 8.19
CA ASN A 170 6.32 7.36 8.75
C ASN A 170 5.14 7.32 7.77
N PHE A 171 3.92 7.44 8.28
CA PHE A 171 2.66 7.31 7.54
C PHE A 171 2.34 8.49 6.61
N GLU A 172 3.10 9.58 6.66
CA GLU A 172 2.96 10.69 5.71
C GLU A 172 3.29 10.27 4.27
N ILE A 173 3.90 9.11 4.13
CA ILE A 173 4.35 8.56 2.84
C ILE A 173 3.21 8.41 1.82
N GLU A 174 2.00 8.03 2.24
CA GLU A 174 0.85 7.90 1.34
C GLU A 174 0.46 9.26 0.73
N THR A 175 0.48 10.31 1.56
CA THR A 175 0.22 11.68 1.11
C THR A 175 1.34 12.17 0.18
N GLU A 176 2.59 11.91 0.52
CA GLU A 176 3.76 12.27 -0.27
C GLU A 176 3.74 11.62 -1.67
N MET A 177 3.40 10.32 -1.75
CA MET A 177 3.20 9.62 -3.03
C MET A 177 2.16 10.31 -3.91
N THR A 178 1.05 10.71 -3.31
CA THR A 178 -0.05 11.35 -4.01
C THR A 178 0.36 12.71 -4.55
N ILE A 179 1.02 13.53 -3.73
CA ILE A 179 1.52 14.85 -4.14
C ILE A 179 2.55 14.71 -5.28
N HIS A 180 3.48 13.78 -5.16
CA HIS A 180 4.49 13.53 -6.20
C HIS A 180 3.85 13.14 -7.54
N ALA A 181 2.89 12.21 -7.53
CA ALA A 181 2.21 11.80 -8.76
C ALA A 181 1.55 13.00 -9.47
N ILE A 182 0.88 13.86 -8.70
CA ILE A 182 0.21 15.04 -9.24
C ILE A 182 1.21 16.07 -9.75
N ASP A 183 2.26 16.39 -8.95
CA ASP A 183 3.30 17.36 -9.32
C ASP A 183 4.03 16.97 -10.62
N LYS A 184 4.22 15.68 -10.84
CA LYS A 184 4.87 15.15 -12.05
C LYS A 184 3.91 14.87 -13.20
N ASN A 185 2.62 15.26 -13.10
CA ASN A 185 1.59 14.99 -14.09
C ASN A 185 1.54 13.50 -14.48
N MET A 186 1.67 12.63 -13.50
CA MET A 186 1.55 11.18 -13.67
C MET A 186 0.09 10.78 -13.78
N GLN A 187 -0.17 9.71 -14.55
CA GLN A 187 -1.52 9.17 -14.66
C GLN A 187 -1.92 8.46 -13.37
N VAL A 188 -2.98 8.94 -12.71
CA VAL A 188 -3.51 8.36 -11.47
C VAL A 188 -4.95 7.90 -11.70
N GLU A 189 -5.24 6.64 -11.35
CA GLU A 189 -6.59 6.08 -11.38
C GLU A 189 -7.00 5.62 -9.97
N ASN A 190 -8.33 5.51 -9.74
CA ASN A 190 -8.88 4.95 -8.51
C ASN A 190 -9.61 3.64 -8.81
N VAL A 191 -9.50 2.68 -7.92
CA VAL A 191 -10.32 1.46 -7.87
C VAL A 191 -11.07 1.47 -6.55
N VAL A 192 -12.40 1.45 -6.59
CA VAL A 192 -13.20 1.38 -5.36
C VAL A 192 -13.01 0.00 -4.76
N ILE A 193 -12.58 -0.03 -3.51
CA ILE A 193 -12.32 -1.27 -2.78
C ILE A 193 -13.18 -1.33 -1.52
N GLU A 194 -13.58 -2.51 -1.14
CA GLU A 194 -14.13 -2.76 0.20
C GLU A 194 -13.00 -2.79 1.21
N TYR A 195 -13.20 -2.11 2.33
CA TYR A 195 -12.25 -2.10 3.44
C TYR A 195 -12.78 -2.97 4.55
N ARG A 196 -11.91 -3.76 5.20
CA ARG A 196 -12.29 -4.69 6.26
C ARG A 196 -11.85 -4.16 7.61
N ASP A 197 -12.61 -4.48 8.66
CA ASP A 197 -12.12 -4.28 10.02
C ASP A 197 -10.91 -5.16 10.30
N ARG A 198 -10.00 -4.66 11.10
CA ARG A 198 -8.87 -5.46 11.57
C ARG A 198 -9.38 -6.66 12.35
N PRO A 199 -8.77 -7.85 12.17
CA PRO A 199 -9.09 -9.01 12.99
C PRO A 199 -8.89 -8.73 14.48
N GLU A 200 -9.66 -9.39 15.33
CA GLU A 200 -9.56 -9.27 16.79
C GLU A 200 -8.13 -9.48 17.28
N GLY A 201 -7.64 -8.58 18.13
CA GLY A 201 -6.30 -8.64 18.69
C GLY A 201 -5.18 -8.11 17.79
N SER A 202 -5.50 -7.56 16.62
CA SER A 202 -4.55 -6.75 15.83
C SER A 202 -4.64 -5.29 16.28
N GLU A 203 -3.50 -4.62 16.49
CA GLU A 203 -3.43 -3.25 17.00
C GLU A 203 -3.11 -2.25 15.89
N SER A 204 -3.72 -1.05 15.97
CA SER A 204 -3.34 0.06 15.08
C SER A 204 -1.95 0.57 15.43
N LYS A 205 -1.10 0.75 14.43
CA LYS A 205 0.24 1.36 14.59
C LYS A 205 0.22 2.88 14.36
N LEU A 206 -0.94 3.44 14.04
CA LEU A 206 -1.18 4.88 13.99
C LEU A 206 -1.44 5.38 15.41
N ASN A 207 -0.51 6.11 15.99
CA ASN A 207 -0.66 6.87 17.23
C ASN A 207 -1.02 8.31 16.91
#